data_b3cc12852f51972dc7511d4ea4e9a42f
#
_entry.id   b3cc12852f51972dc7511d4ea4e9a42f
#
_cell.length_a   1.000
_cell.length_b   1.000
_cell.length_c   1.000
_cell.angle_alpha   90.00
_cell.angle_beta   90.00
_cell.angle_gamma   90.00
#
_symmetry.space_group_name_H-M   'P 1'
#
loop_
_entity.id
_entity.type
_entity.pdbx_description
1 polymer ?
#
loop_
_entity_poly.entity_id
_entity_poly.type
_entity_poly.pdbx_seq_one_letter_code
_entity_poly.pdbx_strand_id
1 'polypeptide(L)'
;MLTRREYHKKSPIPFILTTLLIVSTVGLFVFGEKATQHTSAEEVVAVDYRQQFINNIASTAQELALANDLYPSVTIAQAIHESNYGLSGLGSYPHHNLFGIKGAYNGQSVKMETWEEDAAGNAHTILADFRAYPSYRESLQDYVAIMRQSWFAGAWKSHAATYQDATNALTGTYATDSAYAAKLNYIIELHGLTQYDGVAVPATSDVNGFVWNPHRSQYTTQETLNLDEAWVQHVNSSR
;
A
#
# COMPACT_ATOMS: atom_id res chain seq x y z
N MET A 1 -34.03 -38.03 -28.08
CA MET A 1 -34.21 -37.31 -26.83
C MET A 1 -32.87 -37.31 -26.09
N LEU A 2 -32.08 -36.28 -26.27
CA LEU A 2 -30.74 -36.15 -25.69
C LEU A 2 -30.80 -34.93 -24.76
N THR A 3 -30.72 -35.16 -23.48
CA THR A 3 -30.70 -34.13 -22.43
C THR A 3 -29.28 -33.49 -22.37
N ARG A 4 -29.25 -32.22 -22.66
CA ARG A 4 -28.06 -31.35 -22.58
C ARG A 4 -27.75 -31.08 -21.11
N ARG A 5 -26.75 -31.73 -20.54
CA ARG A 5 -26.15 -31.35 -19.25
C ARG A 5 -25.32 -30.11 -19.47
N GLU A 6 -25.77 -28.97 -18.98
CA GLU A 6 -24.99 -27.76 -18.90
C GLU A 6 -23.93 -27.93 -17.79
N TYR A 7 -22.68 -27.97 -18.20
CA TYR A 7 -21.52 -27.91 -17.34
C TYR A 7 -21.31 -26.45 -16.97
N HIS A 8 -21.84 -26.00 -15.82
CA HIS A 8 -21.39 -24.76 -15.21
C HIS A 8 -19.94 -24.96 -14.75
N LYS A 9 -19.00 -24.56 -15.58
CA LYS A 9 -17.60 -24.38 -15.21
C LYS A 9 -17.54 -23.20 -14.24
N LYS A 10 -17.58 -23.47 -12.95
CA LYS A 10 -17.18 -22.48 -11.93
C LYS A 10 -15.72 -22.16 -12.19
N SER A 11 -15.44 -20.96 -12.67
CA SER A 11 -14.10 -20.41 -12.70
C SER A 11 -13.57 -20.43 -11.28
N PRO A 12 -12.34 -20.90 -11.02
CA PRO A 12 -11.76 -20.75 -9.69
C PRO A 12 -11.56 -19.25 -9.47
N ILE A 13 -12.32 -18.66 -8.55
CA ILE A 13 -12.08 -17.33 -8.02
C ILE A 13 -10.70 -17.43 -7.36
N PRO A 14 -9.67 -16.71 -7.85
CA PRO A 14 -8.41 -16.70 -7.14
C PRO A 14 -8.67 -16.04 -5.79
N PHE A 15 -8.42 -16.76 -4.71
CA PHE A 15 -8.45 -16.26 -3.34
C PHE A 15 -7.43 -15.13 -3.22
N ILE A 16 -7.89 -13.90 -3.35
CA ILE A 16 -7.10 -12.69 -3.13
C ILE A 16 -7.68 -12.05 -1.86
N LEU A 17 -6.82 -11.93 -0.89
CA LEU A 17 -6.94 -11.19 0.36
C LEU A 17 -8.04 -11.61 1.35
N THR A 18 -7.67 -12.49 2.25
CA THR A 18 -8.21 -12.45 3.60
C THR A 18 -7.59 -11.24 4.32
N THR A 19 -8.44 -10.34 4.76
CA THR A 19 -8.06 -9.16 5.54
C THR A 19 -7.25 -9.57 6.76
N LEU A 20 -6.01 -9.09 6.85
CA LEU A 20 -5.21 -9.21 8.06
C LEU A 20 -5.83 -8.28 9.12
N LEU A 21 -6.65 -8.83 9.99
CA LEU A 21 -7.22 -8.10 11.13
C LEU A 21 -6.13 -7.91 12.18
N ILE A 22 -5.37 -6.82 12.06
CA ILE A 22 -4.44 -6.42 13.12
C ILE A 22 -5.27 -5.81 14.24
N VAL A 23 -5.52 -6.60 15.30
CA VAL A 23 -6.04 -6.07 16.57
C VAL A 23 -4.91 -5.27 17.22
N SER A 24 -4.90 -3.95 17.02
CA SER A 24 -4.05 -3.06 17.80
C SER A 24 -4.72 -2.81 19.15
N THR A 25 -4.19 -3.42 20.21
CA THR A 25 -4.51 -3.04 21.58
C THR A 25 -3.93 -1.65 21.85
N VAL A 26 -4.79 -0.64 21.85
CA VAL A 26 -4.44 0.70 22.31
C VAL A 26 -4.29 0.66 23.82
N GLY A 27 -3.05 0.62 24.29
CA GLY A 27 -2.71 0.84 25.70
C GLY A 27 -2.87 2.32 26.05
N LEU A 28 -3.87 2.62 26.87
CA LEU A 28 -4.09 3.95 27.42
C LEU A 28 -3.07 4.20 28.53
N PHE A 29 -2.01 4.96 28.27
CA PHE A 29 -1.13 5.47 29.31
C PHE A 29 -1.56 6.88 29.69
N VAL A 30 -2.11 7.00 30.92
CA VAL A 30 -2.34 8.27 31.58
C VAL A 30 -1.04 8.69 32.27
N PHE A 31 -0.41 9.75 31.80
CA PHE A 31 0.69 10.41 32.50
C PHE A 31 0.20 11.70 33.15
N GLY A 32 0.33 11.72 34.50
CA GLY A 32 0.06 12.88 35.32
C GLY A 32 1.12 13.96 35.11
N GLU A 33 0.64 15.20 35.10
CA GLU A 33 1.43 16.43 35.01
C GLU A 33 2.39 16.62 36.19
N LYS A 34 3.63 16.98 35.92
CA LYS A 34 4.44 17.88 36.77
C LYS A 34 5.20 18.84 35.85
N ALA A 35 4.80 20.08 35.96
CA ALA A 35 5.48 21.21 35.34
C ALA A 35 6.83 21.47 36.03
N THR A 36 7.91 21.62 35.26
CA THR A 36 9.08 22.41 35.63
C THR A 36 9.74 23.00 34.37
N GLN A 37 10.19 24.25 34.55
CA GLN A 37 10.54 25.24 33.55
C GLN A 37 11.87 25.03 32.82
N HIS A 38 11.90 25.56 31.60
CA HIS A 38 12.98 26.20 30.84
C HIS A 38 14.30 25.47 30.60
N THR A 39 14.42 25.01 29.38
CA THR A 39 15.59 25.28 28.51
C THR A 39 15.09 25.23 27.07
N SER A 40 15.52 26.18 26.24
CA SER A 40 15.26 26.21 24.80
C SER A 40 15.84 24.96 24.15
N ALA A 41 15.05 23.88 24.14
CA ALA A 41 15.29 22.73 23.28
C ALA A 41 14.82 23.13 21.88
N GLU A 42 15.66 23.01 20.87
CA GLU A 42 15.24 22.90 19.48
C GLU A 42 14.01 22.00 19.45
N GLU A 43 12.91 22.54 18.97
CA GLU A 43 11.68 21.79 18.74
C GLU A 43 12.02 20.77 17.65
N VAL A 44 12.41 19.56 18.06
CA VAL A 44 12.54 18.43 17.15
C VAL A 44 11.11 18.19 16.68
N VAL A 45 10.77 18.74 15.51
CA VAL A 45 9.53 18.46 14.81
C VAL A 45 9.49 16.97 14.63
N ALA A 46 8.71 16.28 15.45
CA ALA A 46 8.52 14.85 15.32
C ALA A 46 7.93 14.61 13.93
N VAL A 47 8.73 14.10 13.03
CA VAL A 47 8.31 13.86 11.66
C VAL A 47 7.20 12.81 11.70
N ASP A 48 6.02 13.19 11.26
CA ASP A 48 4.88 12.26 11.21
C ASP A 48 5.20 11.14 10.19
N TYR A 49 5.46 9.95 10.69
CA TYR A 49 5.79 8.78 9.87
C TYR A 49 4.69 8.45 8.85
N ARG A 50 3.43 8.82 9.12
CA ARG A 50 2.30 8.61 8.21
C ARG A 50 2.44 9.52 6.99
N GLN A 51 2.75 10.78 7.23
CA GLN A 51 2.99 11.73 6.15
C GLN A 51 4.25 11.37 5.36
N GLN A 52 5.31 10.90 6.03
CA GLN A 52 6.49 10.37 5.33
C GLN A 52 6.15 9.20 4.43
N PHE A 53 5.38 8.23 4.92
CA PHE A 53 4.95 7.10 4.09
C PHE A 53 4.18 7.57 2.86
N ILE A 54 3.19 8.47 3.04
CA ILE A 54 2.43 9.03 1.93
C ILE A 54 3.36 9.71 0.93
N ASN A 55 4.27 10.56 1.38
CA ASN A 55 5.23 11.25 0.52
C ASN A 55 6.11 10.25 -0.26
N ASN A 56 6.49 9.14 0.35
CA ASN A 56 7.33 8.11 -0.27
C ASN A 56 6.63 7.37 -1.43
N ILE A 57 5.31 7.24 -1.38
CA ILE A 57 4.58 6.44 -2.38
C ILE A 57 3.71 7.28 -3.33
N ALA A 58 3.29 8.48 -2.93
CA ALA A 58 2.21 9.22 -3.60
C ALA A 58 2.51 9.52 -5.07
N SER A 59 3.71 10.00 -5.40
CA SER A 59 4.09 10.30 -6.78
C SER A 59 4.04 9.05 -7.67
N THR A 60 4.61 7.94 -7.20
CA THR A 60 4.58 6.67 -7.93
C THR A 60 3.17 6.11 -8.04
N ALA A 61 2.40 6.17 -6.95
CA ALA A 61 1.01 5.71 -6.95
C ALA A 61 0.15 6.54 -7.92
N GLN A 62 0.35 7.87 -7.95
CA GLN A 62 -0.34 8.77 -8.87
C GLN A 62 -0.01 8.45 -10.32
N GLU A 63 1.27 8.36 -10.66
CA GLU A 63 1.74 8.00 -12.02
C GLU A 63 1.10 6.69 -12.48
N LEU A 64 1.25 5.64 -11.68
CA LEU A 64 0.82 4.30 -12.05
C LEU A 64 -0.72 4.17 -12.08
N ALA A 65 -1.42 4.72 -11.11
CA ALA A 65 -2.87 4.64 -11.05
C ALA A 65 -3.53 5.38 -12.21
N LEU A 66 -3.10 6.61 -12.50
CA LEU A 66 -3.65 7.39 -13.63
C LEU A 66 -3.38 6.72 -14.98
N ALA A 67 -2.19 6.16 -15.18
CA ALA A 67 -1.85 5.41 -16.39
C ALA A 67 -2.65 4.11 -16.54
N ASN A 68 -3.27 3.61 -15.47
CA ASN A 68 -4.01 2.35 -15.42
C ASN A 68 -5.51 2.53 -15.11
N ASP A 69 -6.08 3.72 -15.37
CA ASP A 69 -7.51 4.00 -15.19
C ASP A 69 -8.00 3.74 -13.75
N LEU A 70 -7.15 4.05 -12.76
CA LEU A 70 -7.45 3.90 -11.33
C LEU A 70 -7.43 5.26 -10.62
N TYR A 71 -8.07 5.33 -9.45
CA TYR A 71 -7.97 6.47 -8.55
C TYR A 71 -6.69 6.40 -7.72
N PRO A 72 -5.76 7.36 -7.86
CA PRO A 72 -4.58 7.46 -7.00
C PRO A 72 -4.93 7.48 -5.50
N SER A 73 -5.95 8.25 -5.12
CA SER A 73 -6.43 8.31 -3.73
C SER A 73 -6.79 6.94 -3.17
N VAL A 74 -7.48 6.10 -3.96
CA VAL A 74 -7.85 4.73 -3.57
C VAL A 74 -6.62 3.85 -3.48
N THR A 75 -5.71 3.93 -4.45
CA THR A 75 -4.45 3.16 -4.45
C THR A 75 -3.60 3.47 -3.21
N ILE A 76 -3.45 4.76 -2.86
CA ILE A 76 -2.70 5.18 -1.68
C ILE A 76 -3.42 4.72 -0.40
N ALA A 77 -4.74 4.87 -0.33
CA ALA A 77 -5.52 4.46 0.84
C ALA A 77 -5.45 2.94 1.08
N GLN A 78 -5.47 2.12 0.03
CA GLN A 78 -5.26 0.68 0.15
C GLN A 78 -3.84 0.37 0.63
N ALA A 79 -2.80 1.00 0.06
CA ALA A 79 -1.43 0.82 0.54
C ALA A 79 -1.29 1.15 2.03
N ILE A 80 -1.91 2.24 2.49
CA ILE A 80 -1.94 2.62 3.91
C ILE A 80 -2.65 1.55 4.75
N HIS A 81 -3.86 1.16 4.33
CA HIS A 81 -4.70 0.23 5.07
C HIS A 81 -4.06 -1.16 5.21
N GLU A 82 -3.58 -1.71 4.10
CA GLU A 82 -3.05 -3.08 4.04
C GLU A 82 -1.67 -3.20 4.70
N SER A 83 -0.83 -2.16 4.63
CA SER A 83 0.52 -2.20 5.18
C SER A 83 0.69 -1.50 6.53
N ASN A 84 -0.36 -0.87 7.08
CA ASN A 84 -0.24 0.02 8.22
C ASN A 84 0.88 1.06 8.01
N TYR A 85 0.76 1.87 6.95
CA TYR A 85 1.77 2.86 6.54
C TYR A 85 3.17 2.24 6.30
N GLY A 86 3.22 1.05 5.71
CA GLY A 86 4.48 0.35 5.45
C GLY A 86 5.14 -0.28 6.68
N LEU A 87 4.50 -0.22 7.86
CA LEU A 87 5.05 -0.74 9.12
C LEU A 87 4.75 -2.23 9.37
N SER A 88 3.85 -2.84 8.60
CA SER A 88 3.59 -4.28 8.73
C SER A 88 4.83 -5.10 8.36
N GLY A 89 4.93 -6.32 8.88
CA GLY A 89 6.05 -7.22 8.55
C GLY A 89 6.22 -7.47 7.05
N LEU A 90 5.11 -7.47 6.28
CA LEU A 90 5.14 -7.56 4.81
C LEU A 90 5.43 -6.22 4.14
N GLY A 91 4.84 -5.13 4.65
CA GLY A 91 4.97 -3.80 4.06
C GLY A 91 6.35 -3.17 4.22
N SER A 92 7.07 -3.53 5.29
CA SER A 92 8.40 -2.97 5.59
C SER A 92 9.52 -3.66 4.81
N TYR A 93 10.74 -3.05 4.89
CA TYR A 93 11.96 -3.72 4.48
C TYR A 93 12.13 -5.07 5.20
N PRO A 94 12.58 -6.15 4.53
CA PRO A 94 13.05 -6.21 3.14
C PRO A 94 11.97 -6.58 2.12
N HIS A 95 10.70 -6.69 2.50
CA HIS A 95 9.68 -7.34 1.65
C HIS A 95 8.88 -6.37 0.80
N HIS A 96 8.66 -5.14 1.25
CA HIS A 96 7.98 -4.05 0.55
C HIS A 96 6.61 -4.41 -0.07
N ASN A 97 5.93 -5.43 0.46
CA ASN A 97 4.62 -5.88 -0.02
C ASN A 97 3.52 -5.06 0.65
N LEU A 98 3.18 -3.93 0.02
CA LEU A 98 2.21 -2.97 0.56
C LEU A 98 0.77 -3.47 0.58
N PHE A 99 0.45 -4.51 -0.19
CA PHE A 99 -0.93 -4.96 -0.41
C PHE A 99 -1.18 -6.40 0.06
N GLY A 100 -0.22 -7.02 0.72
CA GLY A 100 -0.37 -8.41 1.19
C GLY A 100 -0.57 -9.43 0.07
N ILE A 101 0.01 -9.19 -1.13
CA ILE A 101 -0.21 -10.05 -2.29
C ILE A 101 0.50 -11.39 -2.09
N LYS A 102 -0.27 -12.47 -2.23
CA LYS A 102 0.22 -13.85 -2.09
C LYS A 102 0.98 -14.32 -3.34
N GLY A 103 1.85 -15.31 -3.15
CA GLY A 103 2.62 -15.96 -4.21
C GLY A 103 4.07 -15.49 -4.27
N ALA A 104 4.66 -15.45 -5.48
CA ALA A 104 6.01 -14.98 -5.71
C ALA A 104 6.05 -13.88 -6.78
N TYR A 105 6.94 -12.91 -6.61
CA TYR A 105 7.27 -11.88 -7.59
C TYR A 105 8.67 -12.15 -8.14
N ASN A 106 8.77 -12.45 -9.45
CA ASN A 106 10.04 -12.84 -10.06
C ASN A 106 10.80 -13.94 -9.28
N GLY A 107 10.06 -14.91 -8.73
CA GLY A 107 10.62 -15.99 -7.92
C GLY A 107 10.93 -15.63 -6.46
N GLN A 108 10.68 -14.38 -6.03
CA GLN A 108 10.91 -13.92 -4.68
C GLN A 108 9.62 -13.99 -3.87
N SER A 109 9.67 -14.67 -2.73
CA SER A 109 8.57 -14.76 -1.76
C SER A 109 9.10 -14.84 -0.34
N VAL A 110 8.23 -14.53 0.60
CA VAL A 110 8.44 -14.75 2.03
C VAL A 110 7.30 -15.56 2.60
N LYS A 111 7.60 -16.50 3.48
CA LYS A 111 6.58 -17.28 4.19
C LYS A 111 6.18 -16.53 5.45
N MET A 112 4.88 -16.30 5.60
CA MET A 112 4.31 -15.69 6.80
C MET A 112 3.03 -16.43 7.21
N GLU A 113 2.77 -16.43 8.50
CA GLU A 113 1.49 -16.88 9.03
C GLU A 113 0.39 -15.90 8.63
N THR A 114 -0.72 -16.43 8.16
CA THR A 114 -1.94 -15.67 7.85
C THR A 114 -3.15 -16.42 8.38
N TRP A 115 -4.15 -15.64 8.76
CA TRP A 115 -5.45 -16.15 9.15
C TRP A 115 -6.30 -16.39 7.92
N GLU A 116 -6.85 -17.60 7.82
CA GLU A 116 -7.76 -17.99 6.75
C GLU A 116 -9.05 -18.51 7.38
N GLU A 117 -10.15 -18.32 6.68
CA GLU A 117 -11.45 -18.88 7.04
C GLU A 117 -11.78 -19.98 6.04
N ASP A 118 -12.12 -21.17 6.54
CA ASP A 118 -12.52 -22.28 5.68
C ASP A 118 -13.96 -22.10 5.16
N ALA A 119 -14.39 -22.96 4.25
CA ALA A 119 -15.73 -22.90 3.67
C ALA A 119 -16.86 -23.08 4.70
N ALA A 120 -16.55 -23.51 5.92
CA ALA A 120 -17.50 -23.66 7.02
C ALA A 120 -17.46 -22.46 7.99
N GLY A 121 -16.62 -21.46 7.74
CA GLY A 121 -16.46 -20.28 8.59
C GLY A 121 -15.51 -20.50 9.78
N ASN A 122 -14.71 -21.57 9.79
CA ASN A 122 -13.75 -21.78 10.86
C ASN A 122 -12.43 -21.09 10.51
N ALA A 123 -11.99 -20.25 11.43
CA ALA A 123 -10.73 -19.56 11.28
C ALA A 123 -9.55 -20.46 11.70
N HIS A 124 -8.49 -20.45 10.89
CA HIS A 124 -7.26 -21.18 11.17
C HIS A 124 -6.05 -20.42 10.64
N THR A 125 -4.92 -20.62 11.28
CA THR A 125 -3.65 -20.05 10.84
C THR A 125 -2.96 -21.00 9.88
N ILE A 126 -2.53 -20.47 8.73
CA ILE A 126 -1.71 -21.21 7.77
C ILE A 126 -0.42 -20.44 7.47
N LEU A 127 0.60 -21.16 7.03
CA LEU A 127 1.81 -20.56 6.49
C LEU A 127 1.63 -20.39 4.98
N ALA A 128 1.62 -19.15 4.51
CA ALA A 128 1.46 -18.83 3.08
C ALA A 128 2.67 -18.10 2.52
N ASP A 129 2.92 -18.27 1.21
CA ASP A 129 3.90 -17.47 0.49
C ASP A 129 3.30 -16.12 0.12
N PHE A 130 4.03 -15.05 0.41
CA PHE A 130 3.71 -13.68 0.02
C PHE A 130 4.81 -13.13 -0.89
N ARG A 131 4.44 -12.34 -1.88
CA ARG A 131 5.40 -11.71 -2.79
C ARG A 131 6.34 -10.80 -2.01
N ALA A 132 7.62 -10.83 -2.38
CA ALA A 132 8.63 -9.89 -1.88
C ALA A 132 9.13 -9.06 -3.05
N TYR A 133 9.15 -7.73 -2.87
CA TYR A 133 9.50 -6.76 -3.90
C TYR A 133 10.81 -6.05 -3.54
N PRO A 134 11.60 -5.63 -4.55
CA PRO A 134 12.83 -4.86 -4.31
C PRO A 134 12.52 -3.46 -3.71
N SER A 135 11.36 -2.86 -4.05
CA SER A 135 10.96 -1.57 -3.53
C SER A 135 9.43 -1.39 -3.53
N TYR A 136 8.94 -0.29 -2.97
CA TYR A 136 7.52 0.10 -3.05
C TYR A 136 7.05 0.34 -4.48
N ARG A 137 7.94 0.76 -5.40
CA ARG A 137 7.58 0.97 -6.79
C ARG A 137 7.11 -0.32 -7.46
N GLU A 138 7.86 -1.41 -7.30
CA GLU A 138 7.49 -2.72 -7.86
C GLU A 138 6.22 -3.27 -7.22
N SER A 139 6.03 -3.05 -5.92
CA SER A 139 4.78 -3.42 -5.24
C SER A 139 3.58 -2.70 -5.84
N LEU A 140 3.69 -1.39 -6.09
CA LEU A 140 2.66 -0.58 -6.74
C LEU A 140 2.42 -1.00 -8.20
N GLN A 141 3.48 -1.29 -8.96
CA GLN A 141 3.37 -1.76 -10.35
C GLN A 141 2.60 -3.07 -10.44
N ASP A 142 2.93 -4.02 -9.58
CA ASP A 142 2.26 -5.32 -9.55
C ASP A 142 0.80 -5.20 -9.09
N TYR A 143 0.55 -4.34 -8.09
CA TYR A 143 -0.80 -4.04 -7.64
C TYR A 143 -1.67 -3.47 -8.76
N VAL A 144 -1.22 -2.46 -9.50
CA VAL A 144 -2.04 -1.88 -10.59
C VAL A 144 -2.28 -2.90 -11.71
N ALA A 145 -1.33 -3.79 -11.99
CA ALA A 145 -1.53 -4.89 -12.96
C ALA A 145 -2.64 -5.86 -12.49
N ILE A 146 -2.69 -6.17 -11.20
CA ILE A 146 -3.77 -6.97 -10.61
C ILE A 146 -5.11 -6.24 -10.72
N MET A 147 -5.15 -4.96 -10.39
CA MET A 147 -6.37 -4.14 -10.42
C MET A 147 -6.94 -3.93 -11.83
N ARG A 148 -6.14 -4.19 -12.88
CA ARG A 148 -6.60 -4.19 -14.28
C ARG A 148 -7.30 -5.48 -14.71
N GLN A 149 -7.40 -6.47 -13.84
CA GLN A 149 -8.18 -7.68 -14.13
C GLN A 149 -9.69 -7.36 -14.10
N SER A 150 -10.46 -7.97 -15.01
CA SER A 150 -11.85 -7.60 -15.31
C SER A 150 -12.81 -7.66 -14.11
N TRP A 151 -12.55 -8.45 -13.10
CA TRP A 151 -13.39 -8.52 -11.89
C TRP A 151 -13.26 -7.28 -11.01
N PHE A 152 -12.21 -6.45 -11.19
CA PHE A 152 -12.08 -5.15 -10.53
C PHE A 152 -12.57 -3.98 -11.40
N ALA A 153 -13.18 -4.25 -12.56
CA ALA A 153 -13.60 -3.21 -13.49
C ALA A 153 -14.53 -2.15 -12.87
N GLY A 154 -15.33 -2.53 -11.87
CA GLY A 154 -16.17 -1.58 -11.13
C GLY A 154 -15.40 -0.49 -10.39
N ALA A 155 -14.12 -0.71 -10.09
CA ALA A 155 -13.25 0.26 -9.41
C ALA A 155 -12.43 1.15 -10.39
N TRP A 156 -12.53 0.93 -11.71
CA TRP A 156 -11.81 1.74 -12.69
C TRP A 156 -12.46 3.12 -12.84
N LYS A 157 -11.68 4.16 -13.04
CA LYS A 157 -12.18 5.55 -13.21
C LYS A 157 -13.18 5.67 -14.38
N SER A 158 -13.03 4.86 -15.41
CA SER A 158 -13.98 4.81 -16.53
C SER A 158 -15.34 4.21 -16.15
N HIS A 159 -15.46 3.49 -15.05
CA HIS A 159 -16.68 2.84 -14.57
C HIS A 159 -17.20 3.44 -13.26
N ALA A 160 -16.34 4.00 -12.43
CA ALA A 160 -16.65 4.65 -11.17
C ALA A 160 -16.57 6.18 -11.36
N ALA A 161 -17.66 6.89 -11.17
CA ALA A 161 -17.69 8.34 -11.35
C ALA A 161 -16.94 9.09 -10.24
N THR A 162 -16.85 8.48 -9.06
CA THR A 162 -16.18 9.02 -7.87
C THR A 162 -15.28 7.96 -7.23
N TYR A 163 -14.34 8.40 -6.39
CA TYR A 163 -13.52 7.46 -5.62
C TYR A 163 -14.39 6.62 -4.67
N GLN A 164 -15.51 7.15 -4.18
CA GLN A 164 -16.46 6.41 -3.36
C GLN A 164 -17.12 5.26 -4.14
N ASP A 165 -17.46 5.48 -5.41
CA ASP A 165 -17.97 4.40 -6.26
C ASP A 165 -16.90 3.32 -6.44
N ALA A 166 -15.65 3.72 -6.64
CA ALA A 166 -14.53 2.79 -6.76
C ALA A 166 -14.31 1.99 -5.48
N THR A 167 -14.29 2.62 -4.30
CA THR A 167 -14.12 1.91 -3.02
C THR A 167 -15.29 0.98 -2.72
N ASN A 168 -16.53 1.37 -3.08
CA ASN A 168 -17.70 0.51 -2.95
C ASN A 168 -17.58 -0.74 -3.82
N ALA A 169 -17.07 -0.61 -5.06
CA ALA A 169 -16.85 -1.73 -5.96
C ALA A 169 -15.78 -2.71 -5.47
N LEU A 170 -14.86 -2.26 -4.60
CA LEU A 170 -13.85 -3.11 -3.98
C LEU A 170 -14.40 -3.95 -2.83
N THR A 171 -15.50 -3.53 -2.21
CA THR A 171 -16.16 -4.31 -1.16
C THR A 171 -16.78 -5.57 -1.76
N GLY A 172 -16.40 -6.73 -1.26
CA GLY A 172 -16.81 -8.04 -1.78
C GLY A 172 -16.02 -8.55 -2.99
N THR A 173 -15.18 -7.71 -3.62
CA THR A 173 -14.31 -8.12 -4.73
C THR A 173 -12.83 -8.15 -4.33
N TYR A 174 -12.36 -7.13 -3.64
CA TYR A 174 -11.00 -7.05 -3.10
C TYR A 174 -10.94 -7.55 -1.66
N ALA A 175 -11.86 -7.11 -0.83
CA ALA A 175 -11.97 -7.53 0.57
C ALA A 175 -13.40 -7.97 0.89
N THR A 176 -13.55 -9.01 1.73
CA THR A 176 -14.85 -9.52 2.20
C THR A 176 -15.45 -8.68 3.33
N ASP A 177 -14.66 -7.78 3.92
CA ASP A 177 -15.09 -6.86 4.97
C ASP A 177 -16.13 -5.87 4.43
N SER A 178 -17.35 -5.92 4.95
CA SER A 178 -18.45 -5.03 4.56
C SER A 178 -18.18 -3.55 4.87
N ALA A 179 -17.26 -3.24 5.78
CA ALA A 179 -16.84 -1.88 6.12
C ALA A 179 -15.63 -1.39 5.31
N TYR A 180 -15.14 -2.18 4.34
CA TYR A 180 -13.91 -1.88 3.61
C TYR A 180 -13.94 -0.51 2.91
N ALA A 181 -15.01 -0.22 2.16
CA ALA A 181 -15.17 1.08 1.51
C ALA A 181 -15.16 2.24 2.52
N ALA A 182 -15.85 2.10 3.64
CA ALA A 182 -15.88 3.14 4.67
C ALA A 182 -14.49 3.39 5.29
N LYS A 183 -13.69 2.34 5.49
CA LYS A 183 -12.31 2.45 5.97
C LYS A 183 -11.42 3.19 4.98
N LEU A 184 -11.51 2.84 3.69
CA LEU A 184 -10.74 3.52 2.65
C LEU A 184 -11.16 4.99 2.51
N ASN A 185 -12.46 5.29 2.49
CA ASN A 185 -12.98 6.65 2.40
C ASN A 185 -12.50 7.50 3.58
N TYR A 186 -12.53 6.95 4.80
CA TYR A 186 -11.99 7.62 5.97
C TYR A 186 -10.49 7.98 5.82
N ILE A 187 -9.67 7.06 5.31
CA ILE A 187 -8.25 7.31 5.07
C ILE A 187 -8.05 8.38 4.00
N ILE A 188 -8.84 8.33 2.91
CA ILE A 188 -8.79 9.32 1.82
C ILE A 188 -9.08 10.72 2.35
N GLU A 189 -10.14 10.86 3.14
CA GLU A 189 -10.56 12.13 3.74
C GLU A 189 -9.55 12.63 4.77
N LEU A 190 -9.11 11.74 5.69
CA LEU A 190 -8.15 12.07 6.75
C LEU A 190 -6.86 12.68 6.21
N HIS A 191 -6.37 12.17 5.09
CA HIS A 191 -5.10 12.58 4.49
C HIS A 191 -5.26 13.47 3.25
N GLY A 192 -6.48 13.86 2.89
CA GLY A 192 -6.75 14.69 1.72
C GLY A 192 -6.25 14.08 0.41
N LEU A 193 -6.32 12.74 0.26
CA LEU A 193 -5.68 12.02 -0.84
C LEU A 193 -6.27 12.33 -2.22
N THR A 194 -7.47 12.88 -2.30
CA THR A 194 -8.09 13.31 -3.57
C THR A 194 -7.26 14.34 -4.34
N GLN A 195 -6.34 15.05 -3.67
CA GLN A 195 -5.38 15.94 -4.33
C GLN A 195 -4.54 15.22 -5.40
N TYR A 196 -4.36 13.91 -5.30
CA TYR A 196 -3.62 13.08 -6.24
C TYR A 196 -4.47 12.57 -7.42
N ASP A 197 -5.81 12.73 -7.41
CA ASP A 197 -6.71 12.17 -8.44
C ASP A 197 -6.74 12.99 -9.74
N GLY A 198 -6.15 14.18 -9.73
CA GLY A 198 -5.96 15.02 -10.89
C GLY A 198 -4.82 14.58 -11.80
N VAL A 199 -4.52 15.38 -12.82
CA VAL A 199 -3.37 15.16 -13.71
C VAL A 199 -2.11 15.09 -12.87
N ALA A 200 -1.27 14.06 -13.10
CA ALA A 200 0.02 13.97 -12.46
C ALA A 200 0.79 15.27 -12.73
N VAL A 201 1.00 16.06 -11.69
CA VAL A 201 2.00 17.11 -11.76
C VAL A 201 3.32 16.35 -11.84
N PRO A 202 4.15 16.58 -12.88
CA PRO A 202 5.48 15.99 -12.89
C PRO A 202 6.10 16.22 -11.52
N ALA A 203 6.74 15.21 -10.95
CA ALA A 203 7.47 15.35 -9.70
C ALA A 203 8.61 16.35 -9.92
N THR A 204 8.25 17.63 -10.04
CA THR A 204 9.16 18.72 -9.97
C THR A 204 9.47 18.87 -8.51
N SER A 205 10.61 18.32 -8.15
CA SER A 205 11.46 18.78 -7.06
C SER A 205 10.73 19.57 -5.96
N ASP A 206 10.89 19.07 -4.74
CA ASP A 206 10.88 19.95 -3.61
C ASP A 206 9.54 20.18 -2.90
N VAL A 207 9.10 19.18 -2.18
CA VAL A 207 8.36 19.43 -0.96
C VAL A 207 9.42 19.51 0.16
N ASN A 208 9.86 20.72 0.49
CA ASN A 208 10.83 21.01 1.57
C ASN A 208 12.30 20.58 1.36
N GLY A 209 12.85 20.66 0.14
CA GLY A 209 14.29 20.37 -0.07
C GLY A 209 14.66 18.89 -0.05
N PHE A 210 13.69 17.99 -0.10
CA PHE A 210 13.92 16.56 -0.21
C PHE A 210 13.75 16.06 -1.64
N VAL A 211 14.63 15.16 -2.07
CA VAL A 211 14.62 14.48 -3.37
C VAL A 211 14.44 12.99 -3.18
N TRP A 212 13.82 12.33 -4.13
CA TRP A 212 13.71 10.87 -4.09
C TRP A 212 15.09 10.22 -4.22
N ASN A 213 15.42 9.37 -3.25
CA ASN A 213 16.65 8.61 -3.23
C ASN A 213 16.37 7.14 -3.56
N PRO A 214 16.66 6.67 -4.78
CA PRO A 214 16.37 5.30 -5.20
C PRO A 214 17.23 4.27 -4.44
N HIS A 215 18.38 4.66 -3.89
CA HIS A 215 19.27 3.76 -3.16
C HIS A 215 18.73 3.42 -1.76
N ARG A 216 17.91 4.30 -1.21
CA ARG A 216 17.27 4.13 0.10
C ARG A 216 15.76 3.90 0.02
N SER A 217 15.16 3.99 -1.19
CA SER A 217 13.72 3.94 -1.42
C SER A 217 12.93 4.92 -0.52
N GLN A 218 13.47 6.15 -0.35
CA GLN A 218 12.88 7.21 0.46
C GLN A 218 13.28 8.59 -0.03
N TYR A 219 12.54 9.62 0.39
CA TYR A 219 12.95 11.00 0.17
C TYR A 219 14.08 11.36 1.15
N THR A 220 15.16 11.95 0.60
CA THR A 220 16.33 12.42 1.36
C THR A 220 16.72 13.82 0.90
N THR A 221 17.62 14.48 1.63
CA THR A 221 18.20 15.71 1.12
C THR A 221 19.02 15.43 -0.15
N GLN A 222 19.18 16.43 -1.00
CA GLN A 222 20.04 16.33 -2.19
C GLN A 222 21.47 15.91 -1.83
N GLU A 223 21.96 16.38 -0.69
CA GLU A 223 23.28 16.00 -0.18
C GLU A 223 23.37 14.49 0.10
N THR A 224 22.35 13.92 0.76
CA THR A 224 22.29 12.47 1.04
C THR A 224 22.22 11.66 -0.26
N LEU A 225 21.42 12.11 -1.23
CA LEU A 225 21.35 11.45 -2.55
C LEU A 225 22.72 11.45 -3.23
N ASN A 226 23.39 12.59 -3.26
CA ASN A 226 24.72 12.71 -3.89
C ASN A 226 25.77 11.80 -3.21
N LEU A 227 25.70 11.64 -1.88
CA LEU A 227 26.58 10.72 -1.14
C LEU A 227 26.30 9.25 -1.51
N ASP A 228 25.06 8.87 -1.61
CA ASP A 228 24.68 7.50 -1.98
C ASP A 228 25.04 7.18 -3.45
N GLU A 229 24.86 8.12 -4.36
CA GLU A 229 25.31 7.99 -5.76
C GLU A 229 26.84 7.84 -5.86
N ALA A 230 27.58 8.67 -5.12
CA ALA A 230 29.05 8.58 -5.07
C ALA A 230 29.51 7.23 -4.49
N TRP A 231 28.84 6.73 -3.46
CA TRP A 231 29.11 5.40 -2.89
C TRP A 231 28.88 4.29 -3.91
N VAL A 232 27.75 4.29 -4.62
CA VAL A 232 27.45 3.28 -5.66
C VAL A 232 28.47 3.31 -6.79
N GLN A 233 28.88 4.51 -7.23
CA GLN A 233 29.94 4.65 -8.25
C GLN A 233 31.28 4.10 -7.75
N HIS A 234 31.64 4.39 -6.49
CA HIS A 234 32.87 3.87 -5.88
C HIS A 234 32.88 2.33 -5.83
N VAL A 235 31.80 1.72 -5.37
CA VAL A 235 31.66 0.26 -5.30
C VAL A 235 31.73 -0.38 -6.68
N ASN A 236 31.11 0.23 -7.70
CA ASN A 236 31.12 -0.30 -9.06
C ASN A 236 32.49 -0.14 -9.77
N SER A 237 33.26 0.87 -9.41
CA SER A 237 34.62 1.11 -9.97
C SER A 237 35.70 0.24 -9.31
N SER A 238 35.40 -0.36 -8.16
CA SER A 238 36.31 -1.20 -7.38
C SER A 238 36.18 -2.70 -7.67
N ARG A 239 35.31 -3.07 -8.63
CA ARG A 239 35.11 -4.42 -9.16
C ARG A 239 35.71 -4.57 -10.55
#